data_6d08e66e302c314e8dfc307b78dfb933
#
_entry.id   6d08e66e302c314e8dfc307b78dfb933
#
_cell.length_a   1.000
_cell.length_b   1.000
_cell.length_c   1.000
_cell.angle_alpha   90.00
_cell.angle_beta   90.00
_cell.angle_gamma   90.00
#
_symmetry.space_group_name_H-M   'P 1'
#
loop_
_entity.id
_entity.type
_entity.pdbx_description
1 polymer ?
#
loop_
_entity_poly.entity_id
_entity_poly.type
_entity_poly.pdbx_seq_one_letter_code
_entity_poly.pdbx_strand_id
1 'polypeptide(L)'
;MDIKAFFNKITGHSDGLLHTPYGDFNLAKAKNPKTVKSVVIGLQRTTDALTRKDIADWRSAWQMAINVDSPNRKKLYDIYRDVEVDAHLSGCVAQREGFVMAKSFKLVDANGKENEDAKHYFDQAWFKRLCRLILDSRYWGHSLIELGDVVTDGDGCPCYSRVALIPRKHVIPEYGRVITDLGQDWTTGIDYHEPPFSQWLIEAGQPDDLGLYLKAAQHT
;
A
#
# COMPACT_ATOMS: atom_id res chain seq x y z
N MET A 1 -8.41 37.85 26.43
CA MET A 1 -9.07 37.01 25.41
C MET A 1 -9.53 35.72 26.11
N ASP A 2 -10.82 35.49 26.16
CA ASP A 2 -11.37 34.32 26.88
C ASP A 2 -11.14 33.05 26.02
N ILE A 3 -10.27 32.20 26.52
CA ILE A 3 -9.89 30.94 25.84
C ILE A 3 -11.10 30.04 25.60
N LYS A 4 -12.11 30.09 26.51
CA LYS A 4 -13.37 29.36 26.35
C LYS A 4 -14.18 29.84 25.16
N ALA A 5 -14.25 31.16 24.93
CA ALA A 5 -14.98 31.74 23.80
C ALA A 5 -14.29 31.39 22.46
N PHE A 6 -12.97 31.31 22.46
CA PHE A 6 -12.19 30.93 21.29
C PHE A 6 -12.42 29.46 20.93
N PHE A 7 -12.37 28.54 21.90
CA PHE A 7 -12.57 27.10 21.65
C PHE A 7 -14.03 26.76 21.31
N ASN A 8 -15.02 27.37 21.94
CA ASN A 8 -16.43 27.18 21.58
C ASN A 8 -16.74 27.65 20.14
N LYS A 9 -15.99 28.63 19.63
CA LYS A 9 -16.13 29.13 18.26
C LYS A 9 -15.55 28.17 17.23
N ILE A 10 -14.53 27.38 17.60
CA ILE A 10 -13.87 26.42 16.71
C ILE A 10 -14.58 25.07 16.75
N THR A 11 -15.05 24.61 17.89
CA THR A 11 -15.56 23.23 18.07
C THR A 11 -17.09 23.16 18.02
N GLY A 12 -17.82 24.27 18.13
CA GLY A 12 -19.28 24.30 18.14
C GLY A 12 -19.95 23.55 19.30
N HIS A 13 -19.18 23.09 20.30
CA HIS A 13 -19.66 22.28 21.41
C HIS A 13 -19.56 23.07 22.76
N SER A 14 -20.62 23.01 23.55
CA SER A 14 -20.74 23.71 24.82
C SER A 14 -20.31 22.90 26.06
N ASP A 15 -19.92 21.64 25.88
CA ASP A 15 -19.65 20.68 26.96
C ASP A 15 -18.23 20.75 27.56
N GLY A 16 -17.37 21.61 27.02
CA GLY A 16 -15.99 21.78 27.50
C GLY A 16 -15.07 20.59 27.17
N LEU A 17 -15.51 19.69 26.28
CA LEU A 17 -14.71 18.63 25.72
C LEU A 17 -14.10 19.08 24.39
N LEU A 18 -12.80 18.85 24.22
CA LEU A 18 -12.11 18.98 22.95
C LEU A 18 -11.99 17.59 22.31
N HIS A 19 -12.76 17.37 21.26
CA HIS A 19 -12.68 16.15 20.48
C HIS A 19 -11.53 16.26 19.46
N THR A 20 -10.57 15.36 19.55
CA THR A 20 -9.46 15.28 18.60
C THR A 20 -9.39 13.87 18.00
N PRO A 21 -8.77 13.68 16.85
CA PRO A 21 -8.53 12.34 16.28
C PRO A 21 -7.77 11.40 17.23
N TYR A 22 -7.17 11.94 18.29
CA TYR A 22 -6.34 11.22 19.26
C TYR A 22 -7.01 11.03 20.64
N GLY A 23 -8.29 11.39 20.75
CA GLY A 23 -9.09 11.25 21.97
C GLY A 23 -9.75 12.55 22.44
N ASP A 24 -10.58 12.42 23.48
CA ASP A 24 -11.35 13.52 24.06
C ASP A 24 -10.61 14.12 25.24
N PHE A 25 -10.45 15.45 25.25
CA PHE A 25 -9.78 16.19 26.29
C PHE A 25 -10.77 17.13 27.00
N ASN A 26 -10.93 16.97 28.32
CA ASN A 26 -11.84 17.79 29.12
C ASN A 26 -11.17 19.12 29.48
N LEU A 27 -11.57 20.19 28.80
CA LEU A 27 -11.06 21.54 29.02
C LEU A 27 -11.65 22.18 30.29
N ALA A 28 -12.78 21.66 30.84
CA ALA A 28 -13.38 22.19 32.05
C ALA A 28 -12.49 22.00 33.31
N LYS A 29 -11.59 20.99 33.26
CA LYS A 29 -10.58 20.78 34.32
C LYS A 29 -9.38 21.72 34.21
N ALA A 30 -9.23 22.45 33.11
CA ALA A 30 -8.08 23.31 32.83
C ALA A 30 -8.25 24.73 33.38
N LYS A 31 -8.79 24.87 34.61
CA LYS A 31 -8.93 26.20 35.27
C LYS A 31 -7.60 26.83 35.68
N ASN A 32 -6.48 26.08 35.61
CA ASN A 32 -5.16 26.55 36.03
C ASN A 32 -4.22 26.60 34.81
N PRO A 33 -3.45 27.69 34.58
CA PRO A 33 -2.49 27.82 33.50
C PRO A 33 -1.46 26.68 33.45
N LYS A 34 -1.09 26.10 34.58
CA LYS A 34 -0.21 24.91 34.67
C LYS A 34 -0.88 23.69 34.08
N THR A 35 -2.19 23.53 34.24
CA THR A 35 -2.97 22.40 33.70
C THR A 35 -3.09 22.50 32.17
N VAL A 36 -3.27 23.71 31.63
CA VAL A 36 -3.29 23.94 30.17
C VAL A 36 -1.96 23.56 29.55
N LYS A 37 -0.83 23.96 30.15
CA LYS A 37 0.49 23.57 29.69
C LYS A 37 0.69 22.04 29.71
N SER A 38 0.20 21.35 30.73
CA SER A 38 0.32 19.89 30.83
C SER A 38 -0.54 19.17 29.80
N VAL A 39 -1.72 19.71 29.44
CA VAL A 39 -2.56 19.18 28.36
C VAL A 39 -1.89 19.36 27.00
N VAL A 40 -1.35 20.54 26.71
CA VAL A 40 -0.62 20.82 25.46
C VAL A 40 0.60 19.91 25.33
N ILE A 41 1.39 19.74 26.41
CA ILE A 41 2.54 18.83 26.42
C ILE A 41 2.08 17.37 26.24
N GLY A 42 0.95 16.98 26.83
CA GLY A 42 0.35 15.67 26.63
C GLY A 42 -0.06 15.41 25.18
N LEU A 43 -0.72 16.39 24.55
CA LEU A 43 -1.08 16.36 23.15
C LEU A 43 0.16 16.24 22.22
N GLN A 44 1.18 17.08 22.47
CA GLN A 44 2.42 17.02 21.72
C GLN A 44 3.10 15.65 21.85
N ARG A 45 3.20 15.10 23.06
CA ARG A 45 3.78 13.77 23.29
C ARG A 45 3.00 12.66 22.59
N THR A 46 1.66 12.75 22.60
CA THR A 46 0.81 11.78 21.91
C THR A 46 1.00 11.88 20.39
N THR A 47 1.04 13.11 19.87
CA THR A 47 1.32 13.34 18.44
C THR A 47 2.70 12.86 18.06
N ASP A 48 3.73 13.18 18.86
CA ASP A 48 5.10 12.70 18.63
C ASP A 48 5.20 11.17 18.70
N ALA A 49 4.47 10.51 19.60
CA ALA A 49 4.44 9.05 19.68
C ALA A 49 3.76 8.41 18.47
N LEU A 50 2.72 9.06 17.93
CA LEU A 50 2.01 8.58 16.74
C LEU A 50 2.77 8.85 15.45
N THR A 51 3.60 9.91 15.41
CA THR A 51 4.42 10.28 14.24
C THR A 51 5.82 9.68 14.25
N ARG A 52 6.33 9.28 15.42
CA ARG A 52 7.60 8.55 15.51
C ARG A 52 7.41 7.15 14.94
N LYS A 53 7.90 6.96 13.75
CA LYS A 53 8.19 5.62 13.24
C LYS A 53 9.30 5.03 14.10
N ASP A 54 8.94 4.09 14.95
CA ASP A 54 9.91 3.47 15.83
C ASP A 54 10.86 2.61 14.97
N ILE A 55 12.13 2.96 14.94
CA ILE A 55 13.18 2.19 14.25
C ILE A 55 13.20 0.73 14.75
N ALA A 56 12.80 0.51 16.00
CA ALA A 56 12.68 -0.83 16.56
C ALA A 56 11.55 -1.62 15.87
N ASP A 57 10.41 -0.99 15.62
CA ASP A 57 9.28 -1.61 14.89
C ASP A 57 9.65 -1.95 13.46
N TRP A 58 10.34 -1.03 12.77
CA TRP A 58 10.85 -1.29 11.42
C TRP A 58 11.84 -2.47 11.40
N ARG A 59 12.81 -2.52 12.33
CA ARG A 59 13.77 -3.63 12.43
C ARG A 59 13.06 -4.94 12.72
N SER A 60 12.09 -4.94 13.64
CA SER A 60 11.29 -6.12 13.96
C SER A 60 10.50 -6.60 12.74
N ALA A 61 9.84 -5.70 12.02
CA ALA A 61 9.09 -6.02 10.83
C ALA A 61 9.99 -6.59 9.71
N TRP A 62 11.17 -5.98 9.54
CA TRP A 62 12.16 -6.47 8.59
C TRP A 62 12.68 -7.87 8.96
N GLN A 63 13.06 -8.09 10.23
CA GLN A 63 13.50 -9.40 10.69
C GLN A 63 12.43 -10.48 10.52
N MET A 64 11.16 -10.14 10.77
CA MET A 64 10.04 -11.08 10.52
C MET A 64 9.88 -11.38 9.04
N ALA A 65 10.08 -10.40 8.16
CA ALA A 65 9.95 -10.58 6.73
C ALA A 65 11.06 -11.47 6.13
N ILE A 66 12.29 -11.40 6.66
CA ILE A 66 13.43 -12.20 6.18
C ILE A 66 13.62 -13.52 6.92
N ASN A 67 12.69 -13.88 7.81
CA ASN A 67 12.79 -15.15 8.55
C ASN A 67 12.63 -16.32 7.56
N VAL A 68 13.64 -17.20 7.52
CA VAL A 68 13.68 -18.32 6.58
C VAL A 68 12.62 -19.38 6.90
N ASP A 69 12.36 -19.63 8.19
CA ASP A 69 11.42 -20.69 8.60
C ASP A 69 9.96 -20.26 8.50
N SER A 70 9.69 -18.97 8.71
CA SER A 70 8.32 -18.42 8.71
C SER A 70 8.34 -16.95 8.28
N PRO A 71 8.49 -16.67 6.98
CA PRO A 71 8.51 -15.31 6.45
C PRO A 71 7.16 -14.63 6.69
N ASN A 72 7.19 -13.42 7.22
CA ASN A 72 5.99 -12.67 7.53
C ASN A 72 6.16 -11.18 7.23
N ARG A 73 5.59 -10.73 6.11
CA ARG A 73 5.67 -9.35 5.63
C ARG A 73 4.53 -8.46 6.11
N LYS A 74 3.58 -8.97 6.92
CA LYS A 74 2.33 -8.25 7.26
C LYS A 74 2.61 -6.91 7.95
N LYS A 75 3.50 -6.90 8.97
CA LYS A 75 3.93 -5.67 9.65
C LYS A 75 4.71 -4.73 8.73
N LEU A 76 5.53 -5.29 7.85
CA LEU A 76 6.32 -4.50 6.90
C LEU A 76 5.39 -3.75 5.93
N TYR A 77 4.32 -4.39 5.46
CA TYR A 77 3.33 -3.75 4.59
C TYR A 77 2.51 -2.67 5.31
N ASP A 78 2.32 -2.74 6.62
CA ASP A 78 1.72 -1.65 7.40
C ASP A 78 2.64 -0.42 7.40
N ILE A 79 3.94 -0.63 7.65
CA ILE A 79 4.94 0.44 7.57
C ILE A 79 4.99 1.05 6.17
N TYR A 80 4.93 0.25 5.11
CA TYR A 80 4.91 0.77 3.73
C TYR A 80 3.70 1.63 3.43
N ARG A 81 2.52 1.31 4.01
CA ARG A 81 1.35 2.18 3.90
C ARG A 81 1.57 3.54 4.56
N ASP A 82 2.22 3.55 5.72
CA ASP A 82 2.56 4.81 6.39
C ASP A 82 3.55 5.64 5.57
N VAL A 83 4.52 4.97 4.95
CA VAL A 83 5.48 5.59 4.03
C VAL A 83 4.78 6.17 2.78
N GLU A 84 3.77 5.48 2.25
CA GLU A 84 3.00 5.90 1.08
C GLU A 84 2.16 7.16 1.34
N VAL A 85 1.82 7.45 2.60
CA VAL A 85 1.11 8.69 3.00
C VAL A 85 1.99 9.94 2.82
N ASP A 86 3.31 9.80 2.79
CA ASP A 86 4.20 10.93 2.50
C ASP A 86 3.96 11.48 1.09
N ALA A 87 3.46 12.71 1.02
CA ALA A 87 3.04 13.33 -0.25
C ALA A 87 4.21 13.57 -1.23
N HIS A 88 5.41 13.84 -0.70
CA HIS A 88 6.59 14.04 -1.54
C HIS A 88 7.04 12.73 -2.18
N LEU A 89 7.13 11.68 -1.37
CA LEU A 89 7.50 10.34 -1.85
C LEU A 89 6.48 9.81 -2.86
N SER A 90 5.18 9.90 -2.54
CA SER A 90 4.10 9.51 -3.45
C SER A 90 4.16 10.26 -4.78
N GLY A 91 4.46 11.57 -4.74
CA GLY A 91 4.68 12.37 -5.94
C GLY A 91 5.86 11.88 -6.77
N CYS A 92 6.98 11.55 -6.14
CA CYS A 92 8.16 10.99 -6.82
C CYS A 92 7.87 9.62 -7.45
N VAL A 93 7.14 8.74 -6.75
CA VAL A 93 6.71 7.44 -7.27
C VAL A 93 5.81 7.62 -8.47
N ALA A 94 4.75 8.42 -8.35
CA ALA A 94 3.80 8.69 -9.42
C ALA A 94 4.47 9.30 -10.67
N GLN A 95 5.44 10.19 -10.48
CA GLN A 95 6.21 10.75 -11.59
C GLN A 95 7.03 9.69 -12.32
N ARG A 96 7.72 8.80 -11.59
CA ARG A 96 8.51 7.71 -12.19
C ARG A 96 7.64 6.72 -12.95
N GLU A 97 6.52 6.32 -12.38
CA GLU A 97 5.55 5.46 -13.04
C GLU A 97 4.97 6.12 -14.28
N GLY A 98 4.62 7.42 -14.18
CA GLY A 98 4.13 8.23 -15.29
C GLY A 98 5.10 8.27 -16.46
N PHE A 99 6.41 8.38 -16.20
CA PHE A 99 7.43 8.33 -17.25
C PHE A 99 7.48 6.97 -17.97
N VAL A 100 7.31 5.87 -17.24
CA VAL A 100 7.26 4.54 -17.85
C VAL A 100 5.97 4.37 -18.64
N MET A 101 4.84 4.74 -18.06
CA MET A 101 3.52 4.60 -18.68
C MET A 101 3.33 5.49 -19.92
N ALA A 102 4.06 6.60 -20.01
CA ALA A 102 4.05 7.49 -21.18
C ALA A 102 4.88 6.96 -22.36
N LYS A 103 5.70 5.92 -22.15
CA LYS A 103 6.48 5.33 -23.26
C LYS A 103 5.57 4.50 -24.15
N SER A 104 5.71 4.72 -25.46
CA SER A 104 5.10 3.84 -26.46
C SER A 104 5.80 2.48 -26.42
N PHE A 105 5.03 1.42 -26.56
CA PHE A 105 5.54 0.06 -26.74
C PHE A 105 5.24 -0.43 -28.15
N LYS A 106 6.01 -1.41 -28.60
CA LYS A 106 5.82 -2.10 -29.87
C LYS A 106 5.67 -3.58 -29.59
N LEU A 107 4.67 -4.20 -30.21
CA LEU A 107 4.55 -5.64 -30.24
C LEU A 107 5.28 -6.15 -31.46
N VAL A 108 6.14 -7.12 -31.25
CA VAL A 108 6.90 -7.79 -32.31
C VAL A 108 6.64 -9.29 -32.26
N ASP A 109 6.60 -9.92 -33.42
CA ASP A 109 6.52 -11.37 -33.52
C ASP A 109 7.88 -12.04 -33.20
N ALA A 110 7.94 -13.37 -33.26
CA ALA A 110 9.15 -14.12 -32.97
C ALA A 110 10.32 -13.78 -33.95
N ASN A 111 10.03 -13.18 -35.10
CA ASN A 111 11.00 -12.77 -36.11
C ASN A 111 11.43 -11.29 -35.97
N GLY A 112 10.90 -10.58 -34.94
CA GLY A 112 11.16 -9.18 -34.71
C GLY A 112 10.34 -8.21 -35.57
N LYS A 113 9.35 -8.71 -36.35
CA LYS A 113 8.48 -7.89 -37.18
C LYS A 113 7.37 -7.28 -36.29
N GLU A 114 7.14 -5.99 -36.46
CA GLU A 114 6.10 -5.27 -35.74
C GLU A 114 4.68 -5.76 -36.13
N ASN A 115 3.85 -6.03 -35.11
CA ASN A 115 2.47 -6.43 -35.27
C ASN A 115 1.54 -5.33 -34.70
N GLU A 116 1.13 -4.42 -35.58
CA GLU A 116 0.26 -3.31 -35.21
C GLU A 116 -1.17 -3.76 -34.88
N ASP A 117 -1.66 -4.80 -35.54
CA ASP A 117 -3.02 -5.34 -35.29
C ASP A 117 -3.13 -5.88 -33.86
N ALA A 118 -2.10 -6.58 -33.38
CA ALA A 118 -2.07 -7.07 -32.02
C ALA A 118 -1.91 -5.96 -30.97
N LYS A 119 -1.28 -4.83 -31.33
CA LYS A 119 -1.12 -3.68 -30.43
C LYS A 119 -2.47 -3.13 -29.93
N HIS A 120 -3.50 -3.14 -30.77
CA HIS A 120 -4.83 -2.69 -30.43
C HIS A 120 -5.42 -3.42 -29.21
N TYR A 121 -5.14 -4.72 -29.03
CA TYR A 121 -5.59 -5.50 -27.87
C TYR A 121 -4.93 -5.06 -26.56
N PHE A 122 -3.75 -4.46 -26.61
CA PHE A 122 -3.00 -4.01 -25.44
C PHE A 122 -3.11 -2.50 -25.16
N ASP A 123 -3.62 -1.70 -26.12
CA ASP A 123 -3.84 -0.27 -25.87
C ASP A 123 -5.19 0.01 -25.17
N GLN A 124 -5.53 -0.82 -24.19
CA GLN A 124 -6.77 -0.80 -23.43
C GLN A 124 -6.54 -0.49 -21.96
N ALA A 125 -7.63 -0.16 -21.24
CA ALA A 125 -7.58 0.20 -19.83
C ALA A 125 -7.07 -0.94 -18.92
N TRP A 126 -7.43 -2.19 -19.23
CA TRP A 126 -7.00 -3.36 -18.48
C TRP A 126 -5.47 -3.52 -18.49
N PHE A 127 -4.84 -3.32 -19.66
CA PHE A 127 -3.38 -3.43 -19.79
C PHE A 127 -2.66 -2.29 -19.06
N LYS A 128 -3.17 -1.07 -19.15
CA LYS A 128 -2.65 0.08 -18.39
C LYS A 128 -2.74 -0.17 -16.89
N ARG A 129 -3.83 -0.80 -16.42
CA ARG A 129 -3.99 -1.22 -15.03
C ARG A 129 -2.99 -2.30 -14.64
N LEU A 130 -2.81 -3.31 -15.48
CA LEU A 130 -1.83 -4.38 -15.29
C LEU A 130 -0.40 -3.81 -15.16
N CYS A 131 0.00 -2.95 -16.10
CA CYS A 131 1.31 -2.31 -16.07
C CYS A 131 1.57 -1.54 -14.76
N ARG A 132 0.58 -0.80 -14.25
CA ARG A 132 0.72 -0.12 -12.96
C ARG A 132 0.97 -1.10 -11.82
N LEU A 133 0.20 -2.17 -11.72
CA LEU A 133 0.37 -3.17 -10.66
C LEU A 133 1.71 -3.91 -10.76
N ILE A 134 2.23 -4.07 -11.97
CA ILE A 134 3.58 -4.58 -12.19
C ILE A 134 4.63 -3.57 -11.71
N LEU A 135 4.46 -2.27 -12.01
CA LEU A 135 5.38 -1.23 -11.53
C LEU A 135 5.35 -1.08 -10.01
N ASP A 136 4.19 -1.20 -9.38
CA ASP A 136 4.02 -1.22 -7.92
C ASP A 136 4.92 -2.27 -7.25
N SER A 137 5.16 -3.41 -7.89
CA SER A 137 6.02 -4.47 -7.33
C SER A 137 7.43 -3.96 -7.03
N ARG A 138 7.92 -2.98 -7.77
CA ARG A 138 9.24 -2.38 -7.55
C ARG A 138 9.35 -1.66 -6.20
N TYR A 139 8.24 -1.07 -5.74
CA TYR A 139 8.20 -0.33 -4.47
C TYR A 139 7.84 -1.23 -3.30
N TRP A 140 6.94 -2.18 -3.53
CA TRP A 140 6.44 -3.11 -2.53
C TRP A 140 7.21 -4.44 -2.45
N GLY A 141 8.10 -4.71 -3.42
CA GLY A 141 8.88 -5.94 -3.59
C GLY A 141 8.17 -6.99 -4.40
N HIS A 142 6.87 -7.18 -4.19
CA HIS A 142 6.09 -8.23 -4.86
C HIS A 142 4.65 -7.77 -5.11
N SER A 143 4.07 -8.24 -6.20
CA SER A 143 2.64 -8.07 -6.54
C SER A 143 2.11 -9.33 -7.18
N LEU A 144 1.05 -9.91 -6.62
CA LEU A 144 0.29 -10.99 -7.22
C LEU A 144 -1.00 -10.40 -7.79
N ILE A 145 -1.21 -10.55 -9.10
CA ILE A 145 -2.25 -9.86 -9.85
C ILE A 145 -3.22 -10.89 -10.41
N GLU A 146 -4.51 -10.71 -10.12
CA GLU A 146 -5.59 -11.53 -10.64
C GLU A 146 -6.10 -10.93 -11.95
N LEU A 147 -6.18 -11.75 -12.99
CA LEU A 147 -6.89 -11.47 -14.22
C LEU A 147 -8.29 -12.09 -14.14
N GLY A 148 -9.33 -11.30 -14.40
CA GLY A 148 -10.70 -11.79 -14.50
C GLY A 148 -10.95 -12.52 -15.82
N ASP A 149 -12.23 -12.82 -16.08
CA ASP A 149 -12.64 -13.49 -17.30
C ASP A 149 -12.33 -12.63 -18.54
N VAL A 150 -12.04 -13.30 -19.66
CA VAL A 150 -11.93 -12.65 -20.95
C VAL A 150 -13.32 -12.34 -21.46
N VAL A 151 -13.58 -11.08 -21.71
CA VAL A 151 -14.83 -10.55 -22.24
C VAL A 151 -14.56 -9.77 -23.52
N THR A 152 -15.61 -9.52 -24.30
CA THR A 152 -15.50 -8.67 -25.49
C THR A 152 -16.03 -7.28 -25.15
N ASP A 153 -15.28 -6.25 -25.44
CA ASP A 153 -15.70 -4.85 -25.26
C ASP A 153 -16.72 -4.41 -26.31
N GLY A 154 -17.15 -3.14 -26.23
CA GLY A 154 -18.12 -2.56 -27.16
C GLY A 154 -17.68 -2.51 -28.62
N ASP A 155 -16.34 -2.56 -28.86
CA ASP A 155 -15.72 -2.53 -30.19
C ASP A 155 -15.40 -3.93 -30.72
N GLY A 156 -15.81 -4.97 -30.00
CA GLY A 156 -15.59 -6.37 -30.40
C GLY A 156 -14.19 -6.90 -30.04
N CYS A 157 -13.42 -6.17 -29.22
CA CYS A 157 -12.07 -6.55 -28.83
C CYS A 157 -12.04 -7.39 -27.54
N PRO A 158 -11.28 -8.48 -27.46
CA PRO A 158 -11.10 -9.22 -26.24
C PRO A 158 -10.33 -8.40 -25.22
N CYS A 159 -10.84 -8.38 -24.00
CA CYS A 159 -10.21 -7.71 -22.86
C CYS A 159 -10.47 -8.50 -21.57
N TYR A 160 -9.69 -8.24 -20.53
CA TYR A 160 -9.97 -8.80 -19.21
C TYR A 160 -11.03 -7.95 -18.50
N SER A 161 -12.07 -8.60 -17.99
CA SER A 161 -13.17 -7.96 -17.25
C SER A 161 -12.69 -7.24 -15.98
N ARG A 162 -11.62 -7.74 -15.39
CA ARG A 162 -11.01 -7.20 -14.17
C ARG A 162 -9.50 -7.46 -14.16
N VAL A 163 -8.74 -6.49 -13.63
CA VAL A 163 -7.35 -6.66 -13.25
C VAL A 163 -7.22 -6.15 -11.83
N ALA A 164 -6.94 -7.02 -10.88
CA ALA A 164 -6.94 -6.72 -9.46
C ALA A 164 -5.68 -7.23 -8.77
N LEU A 165 -5.20 -6.46 -7.79
CA LEU A 165 -4.12 -6.90 -6.92
C LEU A 165 -4.69 -7.81 -5.83
N ILE A 166 -4.12 -8.99 -5.66
CA ILE A 166 -4.36 -9.81 -4.47
C ILE A 166 -3.76 -9.06 -3.26
N PRO A 167 -4.52 -8.89 -2.17
CA PRO A 167 -4.02 -8.14 -1.03
C PRO A 167 -2.69 -8.71 -0.52
N ARG A 168 -1.63 -7.91 -0.55
CA ARG A 168 -0.24 -8.33 -0.29
C ARG A 168 -0.05 -9.07 1.03
N LYS A 169 -0.84 -8.75 2.06
CA LYS A 169 -0.79 -9.44 3.37
C LYS A 169 -1.20 -10.90 3.31
N HIS A 170 -1.94 -11.29 2.28
CA HIS A 170 -2.38 -12.67 2.06
C HIS A 170 -1.40 -13.47 1.20
N VAL A 171 -0.41 -12.82 0.61
CA VAL A 171 0.57 -13.47 -0.26
C VAL A 171 1.87 -13.72 0.49
N ILE A 172 2.41 -14.92 0.37
CA ILE A 172 3.72 -15.32 0.91
C ILE A 172 4.58 -15.72 -0.29
N PRO A 173 5.28 -14.73 -0.89
CA PRO A 173 5.99 -14.92 -2.16
C PRO A 173 7.09 -15.97 -2.06
N GLU A 174 7.76 -16.05 -0.91
CA GLU A 174 8.87 -16.96 -0.66
C GLU A 174 8.49 -18.44 -0.86
N TYR A 175 7.21 -18.74 -0.68
CA TYR A 175 6.67 -20.09 -0.84
C TYR A 175 5.64 -20.23 -1.98
N GLY A 176 5.39 -19.15 -2.72
CA GLY A 176 4.38 -19.16 -3.77
C GLY A 176 2.96 -19.43 -3.27
N ARG A 177 2.63 -18.95 -2.04
CA ARG A 177 1.38 -19.31 -1.39
C ARG A 177 0.48 -18.10 -1.13
N VAL A 178 -0.83 -18.32 -1.26
CA VAL A 178 -1.87 -17.38 -0.84
C VAL A 178 -2.63 -17.98 0.34
N ILE A 179 -2.75 -17.22 1.43
CA ILE A 179 -3.53 -17.57 2.62
C ILE A 179 -4.87 -16.82 2.61
N THR A 180 -5.95 -17.49 2.96
CA THR A 180 -7.29 -16.88 3.00
C THR A 180 -7.52 -16.11 4.29
N ASP A 181 -6.94 -16.56 5.39
CA ASP A 181 -6.98 -15.89 6.69
C ASP A 181 -5.56 -15.44 7.10
N LEU A 182 -5.46 -14.21 7.61
CA LEU A 182 -4.18 -13.65 8.07
C LEU A 182 -3.56 -14.40 9.26
N GLY A 183 -4.34 -15.16 10.02
CA GLY A 183 -3.87 -16.03 11.11
C GLY A 183 -3.46 -17.43 10.66
N GLN A 184 -3.72 -17.78 9.40
CA GLN A 184 -3.45 -19.08 8.84
C GLN A 184 -1.96 -19.33 8.66
N ASP A 185 -1.52 -20.57 8.88
CA ASP A 185 -0.17 -21.03 8.55
C ASP A 185 0.01 -21.07 7.02
N TRP A 186 1.18 -20.67 6.55
CA TRP A 186 1.50 -20.68 5.12
C TRP A 186 1.44 -22.07 4.49
N THR A 187 1.71 -23.12 5.28
CA THR A 187 1.68 -24.51 4.81
C THR A 187 0.31 -24.94 4.32
N THR A 188 -0.76 -24.31 4.84
CA THR A 188 -2.16 -24.57 4.46
C THR A 188 -2.65 -23.63 3.36
N GLY A 189 -1.80 -22.74 2.86
CA GLY A 189 -2.11 -21.82 1.80
C GLY A 189 -2.27 -22.49 0.43
N ILE A 190 -2.93 -21.77 -0.48
CA ILE A 190 -3.12 -22.18 -1.88
C ILE A 190 -1.84 -21.89 -2.66
N ASP A 191 -1.31 -22.85 -3.37
CA ASP A 191 -0.18 -22.66 -4.28
C ASP A 191 -0.66 -21.99 -5.56
N TYR A 192 -0.17 -20.77 -5.82
CA TYR A 192 -0.61 -20.03 -6.98
C TYR A 192 0.20 -20.32 -8.26
N HIS A 193 1.27 -21.12 -8.17
CA HIS A 193 2.02 -21.60 -9.32
C HIS A 193 1.38 -22.85 -9.95
N GLU A 194 0.48 -23.51 -9.22
CA GLU A 194 -0.20 -24.69 -9.71
C GLU A 194 -1.52 -24.38 -10.45
N PRO A 195 -1.92 -25.19 -11.45
CA PRO A 195 -3.24 -25.07 -12.06
C PRO A 195 -4.36 -25.31 -11.04
N PRO A 196 -5.50 -24.62 -11.14
CA PRO A 196 -5.87 -23.68 -12.19
C PRO A 196 -5.31 -22.25 -12.00
N PHE A 197 -4.75 -21.94 -10.82
CA PHE A 197 -4.41 -20.57 -10.42
C PHE A 197 -3.33 -19.94 -11.30
N SER A 198 -2.32 -20.70 -11.71
CA SER A 198 -1.25 -20.22 -12.60
C SER A 198 -1.72 -19.75 -13.98
N GLN A 199 -2.98 -20.03 -14.37
CA GLN A 199 -3.53 -19.63 -15.65
C GLN A 199 -4.04 -18.18 -15.67
N TRP A 200 -4.36 -17.62 -14.50
CA TRP A 200 -4.99 -16.30 -14.37
C TRP A 200 -4.41 -15.42 -13.26
N LEU A 201 -3.41 -15.92 -12.55
CA LEU A 201 -2.61 -15.12 -11.63
C LEU A 201 -1.27 -14.78 -12.27
N ILE A 202 -0.91 -13.50 -12.23
CA ILE A 202 0.37 -12.98 -12.72
C ILE A 202 1.19 -12.54 -11.52
N GLU A 203 2.38 -13.09 -11.39
CA GLU A 203 3.35 -12.67 -10.40
C GLU A 203 4.27 -11.60 -10.98
N ALA A 204 4.52 -10.53 -10.23
CA ALA A 204 5.45 -9.47 -10.57
C ALA A 204 6.34 -9.13 -9.37
N GLY A 205 7.62 -8.90 -9.62
CA GLY A 205 8.66 -8.75 -8.59
C GLY A 205 9.42 -10.06 -8.35
N GLN A 206 10.23 -10.07 -7.31
CA GLN A 206 10.99 -11.25 -6.90
C GLN A 206 10.51 -11.71 -5.52
N PRO A 207 10.47 -13.03 -5.26
CA PRO A 207 10.02 -13.56 -3.98
C PRO A 207 10.82 -13.05 -2.76
N ASP A 208 12.10 -12.76 -2.94
CA ASP A 208 13.04 -12.30 -1.91
C ASP A 208 13.20 -10.78 -1.89
N ASP A 209 12.65 -10.04 -2.87
CA ASP A 209 12.71 -8.57 -2.89
C ASP A 209 11.69 -7.98 -1.90
N LEU A 210 12.15 -7.09 -1.05
CA LEU A 210 11.31 -6.34 -0.11
C LEU A 210 10.92 -4.95 -0.62
N GLY A 211 11.37 -4.58 -1.83
CA GLY A 211 11.00 -3.34 -2.49
C GLY A 211 11.73 -2.09 -1.98
N LEU A 212 11.49 -0.98 -2.67
CA LEU A 212 12.14 0.30 -2.38
C LEU A 212 11.57 0.98 -1.14
N TYR A 213 10.33 0.71 -0.75
CA TYR A 213 9.74 1.29 0.47
C TYR A 213 10.46 0.86 1.74
N LEU A 214 11.12 -0.32 1.74
CA LEU A 214 11.98 -0.72 2.85
C LEU A 214 13.07 0.31 3.14
N LYS A 215 13.69 0.86 2.10
CA LYS A 215 14.74 1.88 2.22
C LYS A 215 14.16 3.25 2.56
N ALA A 216 13.03 3.60 1.97
CA ALA A 216 12.36 4.87 2.22
C ALA A 216 11.88 4.99 3.67
N ALA A 217 11.38 3.90 4.27
CA ALA A 217 10.88 3.87 5.64
C ALA A 217 11.89 4.30 6.72
N GLN A 218 13.19 4.32 6.40
CA GLN A 218 14.22 4.80 7.32
C GLN A 218 14.34 6.33 7.33
N HIS A 219 13.83 7.00 6.30
CA HIS A 219 14.06 8.44 6.04
C HIS A 219 12.77 9.28 6.10
N THR A 220 11.63 8.64 6.20
CA THR A 220 10.32 9.30 6.39
C THR A 220 9.91 9.26 7.85
#